data_6f53ba2af49bdd0c60e3a46b8e8d876f
#
_entry.id   6f53ba2af49bdd0c60e3a46b8e8d876f
#
_cell.length_a   1.000
_cell.length_b   1.000
_cell.length_c   1.000
_cell.angle_alpha   90.00
_cell.angle_beta   90.00
_cell.angle_gamma   90.00
#
_symmetry.space_group_name_H-M   'P 1'
#
loop_
_entity.id
_entity.type
_entity.pdbx_description
1 polymer ?
#
loop_
_entity_poly.entity_id
_entity_poly.type
_entity_poly.pdbx_seq_one_letter_code
_entity_poly.pdbx_strand_id
1 'polypeptide(L)'
;MKPADFLKLPASLPYTGNVDAFCEISKNDKGEECVVVDGYAASLTAINFDNIKTAWYGLTLPNQVRSCDALFVDADRFYLIEFKTGKPENVDIHRKIYDSVIALMEHNVLTLADCRERLQYVIVSKHYKDAGHDSLLGYLEDGMSEPWEYIVERHALNSWDKHEIRKLTNFLFSKVYKLSLIDFDRFAKNRNWSN
;
A
#
# COMPACT_ATOMS: atom_id res chain seq x y z
N MET A 1 -5.16 -5.60 10.44
CA MET A 1 -6.54 -5.39 9.93
C MET A 1 -7.52 -5.94 10.95
N LYS A 2 -8.52 -5.15 11.36
CA LYS A 2 -9.46 -5.55 12.42
C LYS A 2 -10.35 -6.71 11.96
N PRO A 3 -10.72 -7.68 12.83
CA PRO A 3 -11.63 -8.77 12.47
C PRO A 3 -12.94 -8.30 11.85
N ALA A 4 -13.47 -7.14 12.29
CA ALA A 4 -14.69 -6.56 11.73
C ALA A 4 -14.56 -6.10 10.27
N ASP A 5 -13.34 -5.81 9.81
CA ASP A 5 -13.10 -5.39 8.43
C ASP A 5 -13.10 -6.58 7.47
N PHE A 6 -12.71 -7.76 7.95
CA PHE A 6 -12.81 -9.00 7.17
C PHE A 6 -14.26 -9.34 6.81
N LEU A 7 -15.22 -9.04 7.70
CA LEU A 7 -16.65 -9.29 7.45
C LEU A 7 -17.23 -8.42 6.33
N LYS A 8 -16.55 -7.34 5.97
CA LYS A 8 -16.93 -6.44 4.88
C LYS A 8 -16.35 -6.85 3.52
N LEU A 9 -15.43 -7.81 3.52
CA LEU A 9 -14.82 -8.31 2.30
C LEU A 9 -15.81 -9.21 1.56
N PRO A 10 -15.89 -9.10 0.24
CA PRO A 10 -16.70 -10.00 -0.55
C PRO A 10 -16.27 -11.47 -0.36
N ALA A 11 -17.22 -12.38 -0.37
CA ALA A 11 -16.94 -13.81 -0.29
C ALA A 11 -16.05 -14.32 -1.45
N SER A 12 -15.99 -13.56 -2.56
CA SER A 12 -15.11 -13.83 -3.69
C SER A 12 -13.63 -13.62 -3.40
N LEU A 13 -13.29 -12.90 -2.32
CA LEU A 13 -11.90 -12.67 -1.92
C LEU A 13 -11.44 -13.81 -0.99
N PRO A 14 -10.54 -14.71 -1.43
CA PRO A 14 -10.09 -15.86 -0.64
C PRO A 14 -9.05 -15.42 0.43
N TYR A 15 -9.45 -14.53 1.34
CA TYR A 15 -8.55 -13.99 2.36
C TYR A 15 -8.20 -14.96 3.48
N THR A 16 -9.04 -15.96 3.74
CA THR A 16 -8.80 -16.96 4.79
C THR A 16 -7.54 -17.77 4.47
N GLY A 17 -6.56 -17.73 5.37
CA GLY A 17 -5.27 -18.40 5.16
C GLY A 17 -4.27 -17.61 4.31
N ASN A 18 -4.62 -16.41 3.85
CA ASN A 18 -3.75 -15.54 3.06
C ASN A 18 -3.48 -14.20 3.77
N VAL A 19 -3.50 -14.20 5.10
CA VAL A 19 -3.21 -13.04 5.94
C VAL A 19 -1.87 -13.24 6.60
N ASP A 20 -0.93 -12.33 6.30
CA ASP A 20 0.43 -12.36 6.82
C ASP A 20 0.78 -11.01 7.48
N ALA A 21 1.78 -11.00 8.35
CA ALA A 21 2.33 -9.76 8.87
C ALA A 21 3.05 -8.97 7.78
N PHE A 22 3.07 -7.64 7.86
CA PHE A 22 3.78 -6.81 6.88
C PHE A 22 5.27 -7.14 6.80
N CYS A 23 5.90 -7.55 7.89
CA CYS A 23 7.29 -8.01 7.86
C CYS A 23 7.47 -9.24 6.98
N GLU A 24 6.51 -10.17 6.92
CA GLU A 24 6.56 -11.34 6.06
C GLU A 24 6.24 -10.99 4.60
N ILE A 25 5.20 -10.19 4.36
CA ILE A 25 4.78 -9.75 3.01
C ILE A 25 5.87 -8.91 2.33
N SER A 26 6.60 -8.10 3.10
CA SER A 26 7.61 -7.18 2.57
C SER A 26 8.97 -7.82 2.26
N LYS A 27 9.10 -9.15 2.34
CA LYS A 27 10.31 -9.87 1.97
C LYS A 27 10.57 -9.78 0.46
N ASN A 28 11.84 -9.71 0.09
CA ASN A 28 12.23 -9.83 -1.31
C ASN A 28 11.95 -11.24 -1.85
N ASP A 29 12.01 -11.42 -3.17
CA ASP A 29 11.76 -12.72 -3.84
C ASP A 29 12.63 -13.87 -3.32
N LYS A 30 13.77 -13.57 -2.69
CA LYS A 30 14.66 -14.55 -2.08
C LYS A 30 14.34 -14.84 -0.62
N GLY A 31 13.45 -14.06 0.00
CA GLY A 31 13.12 -14.16 1.41
C GLY A 31 14.23 -13.70 2.37
N GLU A 32 15.27 -13.06 1.85
CA GLU A 32 16.48 -12.69 2.60
C GLU A 32 16.41 -11.31 3.23
N GLU A 33 15.64 -10.39 2.62
CA GLU A 33 15.56 -9.00 3.01
C GLU A 33 14.10 -8.53 3.08
N CYS A 34 13.74 -7.96 4.23
CA CYS A 34 12.44 -7.32 4.44
C CYS A 34 12.55 -5.80 4.26
N VAL A 35 11.51 -5.18 3.75
CA VAL A 35 11.37 -3.73 3.76
C VAL A 35 10.92 -3.27 5.14
N VAL A 36 9.88 -3.87 5.70
CA VAL A 36 9.36 -3.56 7.04
C VAL A 36 9.89 -4.57 8.04
N VAL A 37 10.93 -4.19 8.78
CA VAL A 37 11.64 -5.10 9.72
C VAL A 37 11.13 -4.96 11.15
N ASP A 38 10.85 -3.72 11.57
CA ASP A 38 10.48 -3.35 12.92
C ASP A 38 9.43 -2.24 12.96
N GLY A 39 9.08 -1.79 14.15
CA GLY A 39 8.11 -0.73 14.36
C GLY A 39 6.67 -1.21 14.49
N TYR A 40 5.77 -0.24 14.58
CA TYR A 40 4.33 -0.51 14.73
C TYR A 40 3.75 -1.25 13.52
N ALA A 41 4.12 -0.83 12.31
CA ALA A 41 3.62 -1.44 11.08
C ALA A 41 4.06 -2.90 10.92
N ALA A 42 5.24 -3.28 11.41
CA ALA A 42 5.76 -4.64 11.25
C ALA A 42 4.85 -5.73 11.84
N SER A 43 4.14 -5.41 12.92
CA SER A 43 3.22 -6.32 13.62
C SER A 43 1.81 -6.36 13.03
N LEU A 44 1.48 -5.42 12.15
CA LEU A 44 0.16 -5.39 11.51
C LEU A 44 0.05 -6.48 10.46
N THR A 45 -1.16 -7.05 10.34
CA THR A 45 -1.46 -8.08 9.34
C THR A 45 -2.25 -7.49 8.18
N ALA A 46 -1.98 -8.01 7.00
CA ALA A 46 -2.68 -7.67 5.78
C ALA A 46 -2.92 -8.92 4.92
N ILE A 47 -3.75 -8.80 3.91
CA ILE A 47 -3.93 -9.84 2.92
C ILE A 47 -2.69 -9.84 2.02
N ASN A 48 -1.98 -10.98 1.97
CA ASN A 48 -0.91 -11.22 1.03
C ASN A 48 -1.51 -11.35 -0.39
N PHE A 49 -1.33 -10.32 -1.20
CA PHE A 49 -2.03 -10.25 -2.48
C PHE A 49 -1.43 -11.15 -3.55
N ASP A 50 -0.16 -11.53 -3.43
CA ASP A 50 0.46 -12.55 -4.28
C ASP A 50 -0.20 -13.92 -4.08
N ASN A 51 -0.55 -14.27 -2.83
CA ASN A 51 -1.28 -15.49 -2.53
C ASN A 51 -2.71 -15.46 -3.10
N ILE A 52 -3.38 -14.30 -3.00
CA ILE A 52 -4.71 -14.10 -3.59
C ILE A 52 -4.68 -14.28 -5.10
N LYS A 53 -3.72 -13.65 -5.77
CA LYS A 53 -3.50 -13.81 -7.21
C LYS A 53 -3.35 -15.29 -7.59
N THR A 54 -2.54 -16.02 -6.82
CA THR A 54 -2.33 -17.45 -7.05
C THR A 54 -3.61 -18.26 -6.84
N ALA A 55 -4.41 -17.91 -5.84
CA ALA A 55 -5.70 -18.55 -5.59
C ALA A 55 -6.72 -18.29 -6.71
N TRP A 56 -6.74 -17.09 -7.29
CA TRP A 56 -7.66 -16.72 -8.36
C TRP A 56 -7.27 -17.28 -9.73
N TYR A 57 -5.98 -17.21 -10.08
CA TYR A 57 -5.52 -17.53 -11.44
C TYR A 57 -4.79 -18.88 -11.56
N GLY A 58 -4.59 -19.56 -10.42
CA GLY A 58 -3.84 -20.81 -10.36
C GLY A 58 -2.36 -20.64 -10.68
N LEU A 59 -1.64 -21.75 -10.77
CA LEU A 59 -0.20 -21.75 -11.04
C LEU A 59 0.15 -21.57 -12.52
N THR A 60 -0.83 -21.59 -13.43
CA THR A 60 -0.58 -21.52 -14.87
C THR A 60 -0.40 -20.10 -15.41
N LEU A 61 -0.95 -19.09 -14.71
CA LEU A 61 -0.86 -17.68 -15.13
C LEU A 61 0.04 -16.79 -14.23
N PRO A 62 0.71 -17.29 -13.19
CA PRO A 62 1.39 -16.42 -12.20
C PRO A 62 2.51 -15.55 -12.81
N ASN A 63 3.09 -15.95 -13.94
CA ASN A 63 4.11 -15.18 -14.64
C ASN A 63 3.54 -14.11 -15.58
N GLN A 64 2.26 -14.12 -15.84
CA GLN A 64 1.58 -13.19 -16.75
C GLN A 64 0.87 -12.06 -15.99
N VAL A 65 0.32 -12.37 -14.81
CA VAL A 65 -0.35 -11.39 -13.95
C VAL A 65 0.58 -10.98 -12.82
N ARG A 66 0.85 -9.69 -12.70
CA ARG A 66 1.60 -9.14 -11.57
C ARG A 66 0.64 -8.69 -10.48
N SER A 67 1.11 -8.57 -9.24
CA SER A 67 0.32 -8.07 -8.12
C SER A 67 1.13 -7.11 -7.27
N CYS A 68 0.45 -6.19 -6.61
CA CYS A 68 0.99 -5.50 -5.45
C CYS A 68 1.18 -6.52 -4.31
N ASP A 69 2.03 -6.20 -3.36
CA ASP A 69 2.43 -7.16 -2.33
C ASP A 69 1.30 -7.39 -1.30
N ALA A 70 0.58 -6.33 -0.91
CA ALA A 70 -0.47 -6.43 0.10
C ALA A 70 -1.76 -5.68 -0.26
N LEU A 71 -2.88 -6.21 0.25
CA LEU A 71 -4.15 -5.50 0.35
C LEU A 71 -4.51 -5.35 1.83
N PHE A 72 -4.58 -4.11 2.31
CA PHE A 72 -5.02 -3.78 3.66
C PHE A 72 -6.38 -3.10 3.62
N VAL A 73 -7.26 -3.44 4.56
CA VAL A 73 -8.60 -2.86 4.65
C VAL A 73 -8.77 -2.22 6.02
N ASP A 74 -9.18 -0.96 6.03
CA ASP A 74 -9.48 -0.22 7.23
C ASP A 74 -10.82 0.50 7.07
N ALA A 75 -11.79 0.11 7.85
CA ALA A 75 -13.17 0.57 7.78
C ALA A 75 -13.79 0.38 6.37
N ASP A 76 -13.89 1.44 5.59
CA ASP A 76 -14.43 1.46 4.23
C ASP A 76 -13.36 1.73 3.15
N ARG A 77 -12.08 1.81 3.55
CA ARG A 77 -10.95 2.10 2.68
C ARG A 77 -10.11 0.87 2.42
N PHE A 78 -9.64 0.79 1.19
CA PHE A 78 -8.76 -0.26 0.71
C PHE A 78 -7.40 0.35 0.37
N TYR A 79 -6.32 -0.34 0.76
CA TYR A 79 -4.96 0.07 0.50
C TYR A 79 -4.23 -1.03 -0.26
N LEU A 80 -3.92 -0.77 -1.54
CA LEU A 80 -2.94 -1.58 -2.25
C LEU A 80 -1.55 -1.09 -1.88
N ILE A 81 -0.73 -1.99 -1.35
CA ILE A 81 0.59 -1.65 -0.81
C ILE A 81 1.66 -2.41 -1.59
N GLU A 82 2.69 -1.68 -1.99
CA GLU A 82 3.86 -2.21 -2.67
C GLU A 82 5.11 -1.90 -1.84
N PHE A 83 5.92 -2.91 -1.54
CA PHE A 83 7.18 -2.78 -0.82
C PHE A 83 8.36 -2.89 -1.79
N LYS A 84 9.34 -2.00 -1.67
CA LYS A 84 10.53 -1.98 -2.53
C LYS A 84 11.82 -1.97 -1.73
N THR A 85 12.62 -3.04 -1.86
CA THR A 85 13.98 -3.12 -1.32
C THR A 85 14.98 -2.37 -2.18
N GLY A 86 14.81 -2.37 -3.50
CA GLY A 86 15.63 -1.70 -4.50
C GLY A 86 15.01 -0.40 -5.04
N LYS A 87 15.70 0.21 -6.01
CA LYS A 87 15.12 1.32 -6.77
C LYS A 87 13.97 0.78 -7.64
N PRO A 88 12.76 1.30 -7.48
CA PRO A 88 11.64 0.83 -8.24
C PRO A 88 11.76 1.22 -9.73
N GLU A 89 11.43 0.29 -10.62
CA GLU A 89 11.31 0.54 -12.06
C GLU A 89 9.86 0.89 -12.43
N ASN A 90 9.67 1.90 -13.27
CA ASN A 90 8.36 2.44 -13.61
C ASN A 90 7.42 1.40 -14.21
N VAL A 91 7.91 0.66 -15.19
CA VAL A 91 7.09 -0.29 -15.95
C VAL A 91 6.54 -1.39 -15.06
N ASP A 92 7.35 -1.89 -14.15
CA ASP A 92 6.95 -2.97 -13.24
C ASP A 92 5.89 -2.49 -12.22
N ILE A 93 6.06 -1.27 -11.69
CA ILE A 93 5.08 -0.67 -10.77
C ILE A 93 3.72 -0.49 -11.44
N HIS A 94 3.70 0.13 -12.62
CA HIS A 94 2.45 0.36 -13.36
C HIS A 94 1.75 -0.95 -13.68
N ARG A 95 2.50 -1.95 -14.11
CA ARG A 95 1.95 -3.27 -14.41
C ARG A 95 1.33 -3.91 -13.17
N LYS A 96 2.04 -3.91 -12.04
CA LYS A 96 1.52 -4.40 -10.77
C LYS A 96 0.21 -3.70 -10.36
N ILE A 97 0.18 -2.37 -10.50
CA ILE A 97 -1.01 -1.57 -10.22
C ILE A 97 -2.19 -2.00 -11.08
N TYR A 98 -2.01 -1.98 -12.41
CA TYR A 98 -3.12 -2.30 -13.34
C TYR A 98 -3.61 -3.73 -13.16
N ASP A 99 -2.72 -4.69 -13.09
CA ASP A 99 -3.06 -6.10 -12.91
C ASP A 99 -3.81 -6.32 -11.59
N SER A 100 -3.37 -5.66 -10.48
CA SER A 100 -4.05 -5.75 -9.19
C SER A 100 -5.46 -5.15 -9.22
N VAL A 101 -5.62 -3.97 -9.82
CA VAL A 101 -6.93 -3.31 -9.92
C VAL A 101 -7.87 -4.12 -10.81
N ILE A 102 -7.39 -4.63 -11.94
CA ILE A 102 -8.17 -5.49 -12.83
C ILE A 102 -8.62 -6.76 -12.09
N ALA A 103 -7.71 -7.41 -11.35
CA ALA A 103 -8.04 -8.59 -10.56
C ALA A 103 -9.12 -8.31 -9.51
N LEU A 104 -9.04 -7.20 -8.78
CA LEU A 104 -10.06 -6.80 -7.81
C LEU A 104 -11.42 -6.56 -8.48
N MET A 105 -11.42 -5.97 -9.68
CA MET A 105 -12.66 -5.72 -10.42
C MET A 105 -13.24 -7.01 -11.02
N GLU A 106 -12.42 -7.86 -11.61
CA GLU A 106 -12.83 -9.13 -12.22
C GLU A 106 -13.49 -10.07 -11.20
N HIS A 107 -12.96 -10.09 -9.99
CA HIS A 107 -13.50 -10.89 -8.89
C HIS A 107 -14.56 -10.16 -8.04
N ASN A 108 -15.08 -9.04 -8.53
CA ASN A 108 -16.15 -8.25 -7.89
C ASN A 108 -15.84 -7.81 -6.45
N VAL A 109 -14.56 -7.58 -6.13
CA VAL A 109 -14.16 -7.03 -4.84
C VAL A 109 -14.43 -5.53 -4.80
N LEU A 110 -14.08 -4.83 -5.89
CA LEU A 110 -14.30 -3.39 -6.08
C LEU A 110 -14.82 -3.12 -7.48
N THR A 111 -15.68 -2.12 -7.61
CA THR A 111 -15.99 -1.50 -8.90
C THR A 111 -14.99 -0.39 -9.23
N LEU A 112 -14.96 0.09 -10.46
CA LEU A 112 -14.14 1.27 -10.81
C LEU A 112 -14.53 2.51 -10.01
N ALA A 113 -15.81 2.67 -9.66
CA ALA A 113 -16.27 3.75 -8.79
C ALA A 113 -15.70 3.60 -7.38
N ASP A 114 -15.75 2.39 -6.82
CA ASP A 114 -15.14 2.09 -5.51
C ASP A 114 -13.63 2.36 -5.51
N CYS A 115 -12.93 2.01 -6.60
CA CYS A 115 -11.50 2.29 -6.71
C CYS A 115 -11.22 3.80 -6.62
N ARG A 116 -11.98 4.62 -7.33
CA ARG A 116 -11.83 6.08 -7.32
C ARG A 116 -12.14 6.72 -5.98
N GLU A 117 -13.08 6.17 -5.23
CA GLU A 117 -13.56 6.74 -3.97
C GLU A 117 -12.82 6.20 -2.75
N ARG A 118 -12.49 4.90 -2.74
CA ARG A 118 -12.06 4.19 -1.54
C ARG A 118 -10.72 3.50 -1.63
N LEU A 119 -10.23 3.18 -2.85
CA LEU A 119 -8.94 2.52 -3.03
C LEU A 119 -7.82 3.55 -2.97
N GLN A 120 -6.80 3.26 -2.18
CA GLN A 120 -5.58 4.05 -2.05
C GLN A 120 -4.38 3.20 -2.42
N TYR A 121 -3.37 3.81 -3.02
CA TYR A 121 -2.13 3.14 -3.34
C TYR A 121 -1.00 3.65 -2.46
N VAL A 122 -0.22 2.74 -1.90
CA VAL A 122 0.90 3.05 -1.02
C VAL A 122 2.14 2.33 -1.53
N ILE A 123 3.17 3.07 -1.90
CA ILE A 123 4.48 2.50 -2.19
C ILE A 123 5.45 2.85 -1.08
N VAL A 124 6.08 1.82 -0.51
CA VAL A 124 7.00 1.93 0.62
C VAL A 124 8.40 1.53 0.18
N SER A 125 9.39 2.36 0.43
CA SER A 125 10.77 2.04 0.08
C SER A 125 11.78 2.63 1.07
N LYS A 126 12.79 1.84 1.43
CA LYS A 126 13.94 2.32 2.21
C LYS A 126 14.81 3.37 1.50
N HIS A 127 14.63 3.52 0.18
CA HIS A 127 15.35 4.53 -0.61
C HIS A 127 14.64 5.88 -0.67
N TYR A 128 13.40 5.97 -0.14
CA TYR A 128 12.72 7.24 -0.03
C TYR A 128 13.22 7.99 1.20
N LYS A 129 13.41 9.29 1.06
CA LYS A 129 13.76 10.15 2.19
C LYS A 129 12.53 10.33 3.08
N ASP A 130 12.77 10.36 4.39
CA ASP A 130 11.73 10.64 5.36
C ASP A 130 11.20 12.06 5.18
N ALA A 131 9.87 12.18 5.21
CA ALA A 131 9.22 13.49 5.18
C ALA A 131 9.43 14.26 6.50
N GLY A 132 9.88 13.56 7.54
CA GLY A 132 9.61 13.95 8.91
C GLY A 132 10.66 14.79 9.61
N HIS A 133 11.91 14.83 9.22
CA HIS A 133 12.88 15.54 10.05
C HIS A 133 13.09 16.99 9.63
N ASP A 134 13.29 17.25 8.35
CA ASP A 134 13.59 18.59 7.88
C ASP A 134 12.33 19.46 7.66
N SER A 135 11.20 18.81 7.33
CA SER A 135 9.94 19.53 7.13
C SER A 135 9.20 19.82 8.44
N LEU A 136 9.25 18.91 9.41
CA LEU A 136 8.61 19.10 10.72
C LEU A 136 9.27 20.19 11.54
N LEU A 137 10.60 20.29 11.52
CA LEU A 137 11.32 21.35 12.23
C LEU A 137 11.00 22.72 11.67
N GLY A 138 10.93 22.88 10.34
CA GLY A 138 10.52 24.14 9.71
C GLY A 138 9.07 24.53 10.02
N TYR A 139 8.14 23.57 10.08
CA TYR A 139 6.74 23.84 10.37
C TYR A 139 6.46 24.10 11.86
N LEU A 140 7.21 23.47 12.77
CA LEU A 140 7.10 23.74 14.20
C LEU A 140 7.68 25.11 14.56
N GLU A 141 8.70 25.58 13.84
CA GLU A 141 9.26 26.93 13.98
C GLU A 141 8.30 28.02 13.49
N ASP A 142 7.49 27.73 12.45
CA ASP A 142 6.47 28.64 11.92
C ASP A 142 5.14 28.64 12.69
N GLY A 143 5.01 27.82 13.76
CA GLY A 143 3.82 27.78 14.61
C GLY A 143 2.56 27.23 13.92
N MET A 144 2.69 26.56 12.79
CA MET A 144 1.59 25.93 12.08
C MET A 144 1.35 24.52 12.60
N SER A 145 0.22 24.30 13.27
CA SER A 145 -0.29 22.99 13.65
C SER A 145 -1.04 22.34 12.50
N GLU A 146 -0.39 22.07 11.37
CA GLU A 146 -1.05 21.33 10.30
C GLU A 146 -1.10 19.85 10.63
N PRO A 147 -2.24 19.17 10.31
CA PRO A 147 -2.35 17.74 10.52
C PRO A 147 -1.23 16.98 9.80
N TRP A 148 -0.64 15.99 10.46
CA TRP A 148 0.38 15.11 9.88
C TRP A 148 0.01 14.59 8.48
N GLU A 149 -1.26 14.28 8.24
CA GLU A 149 -1.77 13.85 6.95
C GLU A 149 -1.49 14.86 5.83
N TYR A 150 -1.61 16.15 6.13
CA TYR A 150 -1.33 17.22 5.16
C TYR A 150 0.16 17.30 4.85
N ILE A 151 1.02 17.12 5.84
CA ILE A 151 2.48 17.12 5.66
C ILE A 151 2.91 15.95 4.79
N VAL A 152 2.39 14.74 5.06
CA VAL A 152 2.68 13.54 4.26
C VAL A 152 2.13 13.69 2.84
N GLU A 153 0.92 14.20 2.68
CA GLU A 153 0.33 14.47 1.37
C GLU A 153 1.16 15.52 0.59
N ARG A 154 1.55 16.59 1.23
CA ARG A 154 2.34 17.65 0.60
C ARG A 154 3.75 17.18 0.23
N HIS A 155 4.40 16.40 1.09
CA HIS A 155 5.71 15.83 0.79
C HIS A 155 5.62 14.78 -0.32
N ALA A 156 4.62 13.92 -0.30
CA ALA A 156 4.33 12.99 -1.39
C ALA A 156 4.03 13.71 -2.71
N LEU A 157 3.40 14.90 -2.63
CA LEU A 157 3.13 15.76 -3.78
C LEU A 157 4.39 16.44 -4.33
N ASN A 158 5.32 16.80 -3.47
CA ASN A 158 6.56 17.51 -3.83
C ASN A 158 7.73 16.56 -4.10
N SER A 159 7.69 15.35 -3.52
CA SER A 159 8.67 14.33 -3.81
C SER A 159 8.44 13.79 -5.21
N TRP A 160 9.38 13.97 -6.03
CA TRP A 160 9.59 13.58 -7.39
C TRP A 160 8.86 12.29 -7.81
N ASP A 161 7.78 12.43 -8.56
CA ASP A 161 7.03 11.30 -9.11
C ASP A 161 7.64 10.83 -10.45
N LYS A 162 8.85 10.23 -10.35
CA LYS A 162 9.47 9.57 -11.51
C LYS A 162 8.57 8.54 -12.17
N HIS A 163 7.63 8.01 -11.40
CA HIS A 163 6.81 6.90 -11.82
C HIS A 163 5.46 7.33 -12.37
N GLU A 164 5.18 8.64 -12.40
CA GLU A 164 3.90 9.20 -12.87
C GLU A 164 2.67 8.57 -12.20
N ILE A 165 2.87 7.88 -11.05
CA ILE A 165 1.79 7.18 -10.32
C ILE A 165 0.74 8.18 -9.85
N ARG A 166 1.15 9.43 -9.58
CA ARG A 166 0.24 10.50 -9.23
C ARG A 166 -0.84 10.75 -10.28
N LYS A 167 -0.56 10.52 -11.55
CA LYS A 167 -1.55 10.64 -12.63
C LYS A 167 -2.70 9.64 -12.48
N LEU A 168 -2.51 8.60 -11.67
CA LEU A 168 -3.55 7.60 -11.37
C LEU A 168 -4.51 8.06 -10.26
N THR A 169 -4.20 9.16 -9.54
CA THR A 169 -5.12 9.77 -8.58
C THR A 169 -6.35 10.28 -9.32
N ASN A 170 -7.53 10.04 -8.76
CA ASN A 170 -8.85 10.30 -9.37
C ASN A 170 -9.16 9.49 -10.65
N PHE A 171 -8.19 8.77 -11.19
CA PHE A 171 -8.41 7.86 -12.31
C PHE A 171 -8.64 6.42 -11.82
N LEU A 172 -7.75 5.89 -10.99
CA LEU A 172 -7.85 4.56 -10.38
C LEU A 172 -7.91 4.60 -8.85
N PHE A 173 -7.35 5.62 -8.24
CA PHE A 173 -7.20 5.72 -6.79
C PHE A 173 -7.79 7.02 -6.26
N SER A 174 -8.35 6.96 -5.05
CA SER A 174 -8.71 8.17 -4.31
C SER A 174 -7.48 8.95 -3.87
N LYS A 175 -6.42 8.25 -3.47
CA LYS A 175 -5.13 8.83 -3.06
C LYS A 175 -3.97 7.90 -3.40
N VAL A 176 -2.79 8.51 -3.56
CA VAL A 176 -1.52 7.81 -3.78
C VAL A 176 -0.49 8.32 -2.79
N TYR A 177 0.19 7.41 -2.10
CA TYR A 177 1.22 7.72 -1.12
C TYR A 177 2.55 7.08 -1.51
N LYS A 178 3.61 7.82 -1.27
CA LYS A 178 4.98 7.39 -1.44
C LYS A 178 5.72 7.63 -0.12
N LEU A 179 6.00 6.55 0.59
CA LEU A 179 6.43 6.61 1.97
C LEU A 179 7.81 5.98 2.15
N SER A 180 8.64 6.61 3.00
CA SER A 180 9.77 5.93 3.63
C SER A 180 9.25 4.89 4.63
N LEU A 181 10.14 4.08 5.19
CA LEU A 181 9.79 3.13 6.23
C LEU A 181 9.23 3.82 7.47
N ILE A 182 9.90 4.89 7.90
CA ILE A 182 9.52 5.66 9.08
C ILE A 182 8.16 6.34 8.86
N ASP A 183 7.95 6.89 7.68
CA ASP A 183 6.68 7.53 7.33
C ASP A 183 5.54 6.52 7.20
N PHE A 184 5.83 5.30 6.73
CA PHE A 184 4.83 4.22 6.71
C PHE A 184 4.41 3.78 8.11
N ASP A 185 5.36 3.65 9.03
CA ASP A 185 5.07 3.31 10.43
C ASP A 185 4.19 4.39 11.08
N ARG A 186 4.54 5.66 10.89
CA ARG A 186 3.74 6.79 11.37
C ARG A 186 2.37 6.86 10.70
N PHE A 187 2.30 6.62 9.41
CA PHE A 187 1.06 6.59 8.64
C PHE A 187 0.08 5.54 9.19
N ALA A 188 0.55 4.32 9.42
CA ALA A 188 -0.24 3.25 10.01
C ALA A 188 -0.70 3.59 11.43
N LYS A 189 0.19 4.14 12.25
CA LYS A 189 -0.07 4.54 13.63
C LYS A 189 -1.11 5.66 13.72
N ASN A 190 -0.96 6.71 12.93
CA ASN A 190 -1.88 7.86 12.93
C ASN A 190 -3.28 7.51 12.43
N ARG A 191 -3.40 6.49 11.58
CA ARG A 191 -4.69 5.94 11.13
C ARG A 191 -5.27 4.91 12.10
N ASN A 192 -4.59 4.64 13.21
CA ASN A 192 -4.98 3.63 14.19
C ASN A 192 -5.20 2.25 13.56
N TRP A 193 -4.41 1.90 12.54
CA TRP A 193 -4.43 0.56 11.98
C TRP A 193 -4.16 -0.45 13.09
N SER A 194 -4.90 -1.52 13.14
CA SER A 194 -4.72 -2.56 14.16
C SER A 194 -5.12 -3.93 13.61
N ASN A 195 -4.60 -4.95 14.26
CA ASN A 195 -5.02 -6.34 14.03
C ASN A 195 -6.38 -6.61 14.62
#